data_546a63db7d911bcdc8f5e11aa2d42cf2
#
_entry.id   546a63db7d911bcdc8f5e11aa2d42cf2
#
_cell.length_a   1.000
_cell.length_b   1.000
_cell.length_c   1.000
_cell.angle_alpha   90.00
_cell.angle_beta   90.00
_cell.angle_gamma   90.00
#
_symmetry.space_group_name_H-M   'P 1'
#
loop_
_entity.id
_entity.type
_entity.pdbx_description
1 polymer ?
#
loop_
_entity_poly.entity_id
_entity_poly.type
_entity_poly.pdbx_seq_one_letter_code
_entity_poly.pdbx_strand_id
1 'polypeptide(L)'
;IDASEYEHITKKPLLHKVEQGIDAAIECGIRVKINVVLTPQTDVVALTRYASKKGTDIRFIEMMPVGEGHTNGVEPYKKVIGTLSELYGEPYRVNTGKTKESNSGYNKYKEERKNPDNGPAEYYIFHGLNIRVGLIQAIHGKFCDTCNRIRVTADGRLMPCLGSSVTMDLVPDSCEFTDDLEKDFVIVQALKAAIKAKPGCH
;
A
#
# COMPACT_ATOMS: atom_id res chain seq x y z
N ILE A 1 12.11 -12.88 -10.16
CA ILE A 1 10.67 -13.18 -10.24
C ILE A 1 10.53 -14.45 -11.04
N ASP A 2 9.84 -15.44 -10.49
CA ASP A 2 9.59 -16.73 -11.14
C ASP A 2 8.26 -16.71 -11.91
N ALA A 3 8.29 -17.06 -13.20
CA ALA A 3 7.11 -17.02 -14.06
C ALA A 3 6.10 -18.12 -13.69
N SER A 4 6.57 -19.28 -13.23
CA SER A 4 5.72 -20.39 -12.83
C SER A 4 5.01 -20.12 -11.51
N GLU A 5 5.71 -19.49 -10.55
CA GLU A 5 5.12 -19.01 -9.30
C GLU A 5 4.06 -17.94 -9.59
N TYR A 6 4.37 -16.98 -10.46
CA TYR A 6 3.42 -15.94 -10.86
C TYR A 6 2.15 -16.55 -11.47
N GLU A 7 2.31 -17.51 -12.40
CA GLU A 7 1.17 -18.22 -13.02
C GLU A 7 0.38 -19.01 -11.98
N HIS A 8 1.06 -19.69 -11.05
CA HIS A 8 0.40 -20.42 -9.98
C HIS A 8 -0.50 -19.53 -9.13
N ILE A 9 -0.03 -18.33 -8.77
CA ILE A 9 -0.76 -17.38 -7.93
C ILE A 9 -1.87 -16.69 -8.72
N THR A 10 -1.58 -16.18 -9.92
CA THR A 10 -2.50 -15.35 -10.69
C THR A 10 -3.42 -16.15 -11.63
N LYS A 11 -3.14 -17.45 -11.81
CA LYS A 11 -3.79 -18.35 -12.78
C LYS A 11 -3.65 -17.86 -14.22
N LYS A 12 -2.62 -17.04 -14.51
CA LYS A 12 -2.36 -16.46 -15.83
C LYS A 12 -0.86 -16.39 -16.10
N PRO A 13 -0.37 -16.89 -17.27
CA PRO A 13 1.05 -16.84 -17.65
C PRO A 13 1.43 -15.46 -18.22
N LEU A 14 1.10 -14.38 -17.52
CA LEU A 14 1.19 -13.02 -18.04
C LEU A 14 2.29 -12.17 -17.39
N LEU A 15 3.25 -12.77 -16.66
CA LEU A 15 4.34 -12.02 -16.00
C LEU A 15 5.06 -11.09 -16.98
N HIS A 16 5.39 -11.58 -18.18
CA HIS A 16 6.07 -10.78 -19.22
C HIS A 16 5.30 -9.51 -19.61
N LYS A 17 3.94 -9.57 -19.65
CA LYS A 17 3.11 -8.39 -19.94
C LYS A 17 3.11 -7.39 -18.79
N VAL A 18 3.17 -7.88 -17.55
CA VAL A 18 3.29 -7.00 -16.37
C VAL A 18 4.64 -6.28 -16.40
N GLU A 19 5.73 -7.00 -16.69
CA GLU A 19 7.06 -6.42 -16.81
C GLU A 19 7.13 -5.38 -17.94
N GLN A 20 6.58 -5.67 -19.11
CA GLN A 20 6.46 -4.72 -20.22
C GLN A 20 5.65 -3.48 -19.82
N GLY A 21 4.55 -3.65 -19.08
CA GLY A 21 3.75 -2.53 -18.59
C GLY A 21 4.50 -1.65 -17.59
N ILE A 22 5.31 -2.27 -16.71
CA ILE A 22 6.19 -1.53 -15.78
C ILE A 22 7.23 -0.71 -16.58
N ASP A 23 7.88 -1.32 -17.57
CA ASP A 23 8.89 -0.65 -18.39
C ASP A 23 8.29 0.51 -19.16
N ALA A 24 7.16 0.31 -19.85
CA ALA A 24 6.47 1.36 -20.58
C ALA A 24 6.05 2.53 -19.67
N ALA A 25 5.56 2.24 -18.46
CA ALA A 25 5.20 3.29 -17.50
C ALA A 25 6.42 4.11 -17.07
N ILE A 26 7.57 3.44 -16.83
CA ILE A 26 8.82 4.11 -16.47
C ILE A 26 9.32 4.98 -17.63
N GLU A 27 9.30 4.46 -18.86
CA GLU A 27 9.70 5.20 -20.07
C GLU A 27 8.83 6.44 -20.31
N CYS A 28 7.55 6.37 -19.96
CA CYS A 28 6.64 7.54 -19.99
C CYS A 28 6.84 8.51 -18.83
N GLY A 29 7.82 8.32 -17.96
CA GLY A 29 8.07 9.17 -16.79
C GLY A 29 7.05 9.00 -15.67
N ILE A 30 6.22 7.96 -15.70
CA ILE A 30 5.25 7.65 -14.66
C ILE A 30 5.98 7.04 -13.45
N ARG A 31 5.74 7.59 -12.27
CA ARG A 31 6.31 7.04 -11.04
C ARG A 31 5.65 5.71 -10.70
N VAL A 32 6.42 4.64 -10.85
CA VAL A 32 5.97 3.27 -10.55
C VAL A 32 6.31 2.89 -9.10
N LYS A 33 5.44 2.09 -8.48
CA LYS A 33 5.67 1.42 -7.21
C LYS A 33 5.22 -0.03 -7.31
N ILE A 34 6.07 -0.95 -6.96
CA ILE A 34 5.76 -2.38 -6.98
C ILE A 34 5.16 -2.77 -5.64
N ASN A 35 3.97 -3.36 -5.65
CA ASN A 35 3.30 -3.89 -4.47
C ASN A 35 3.42 -5.41 -4.44
N VAL A 36 3.85 -5.95 -3.32
CA VAL A 36 4.01 -7.38 -3.08
C VAL A 36 3.22 -7.75 -1.84
N VAL A 37 2.25 -8.64 -1.96
CA VAL A 37 1.61 -9.26 -0.80
C VAL A 37 2.54 -10.35 -0.25
N LEU A 38 2.87 -10.26 1.04
CA LEU A 38 3.80 -11.18 1.69
C LEU A 38 3.15 -12.53 1.93
N THR A 39 3.82 -13.57 1.47
CA THR A 39 3.57 -14.97 1.81
C THR A 39 4.83 -15.59 2.45
N PRO A 40 4.75 -16.76 3.08
CA PRO A 40 5.93 -17.46 3.58
C PRO A 40 6.97 -17.73 2.49
N GLN A 41 6.53 -17.93 1.24
CA GLN A 41 7.37 -18.24 0.08
C GLN A 41 7.96 -17.02 -0.60
N THR A 42 7.48 -15.79 -0.29
CA THR A 42 7.94 -14.56 -0.96
C THR A 42 9.46 -14.39 -0.85
N ASP A 43 10.14 -14.37 -1.99
CA ASP A 43 11.56 -14.03 -2.08
C ASP A 43 11.75 -12.51 -2.04
N VAL A 44 11.93 -12.01 -0.81
CA VAL A 44 12.13 -10.58 -0.54
C VAL A 44 13.35 -10.02 -1.26
N VAL A 45 14.44 -10.80 -1.32
CA VAL A 45 15.71 -10.35 -1.90
C VAL A 45 15.62 -10.22 -3.42
N ALA A 46 15.09 -11.24 -4.10
CA ALA A 46 14.94 -11.21 -5.55
C ALA A 46 14.01 -10.07 -6.00
N LEU A 47 12.88 -9.88 -5.31
CA LEU A 47 11.93 -8.82 -5.62
C LEU A 47 12.48 -7.42 -5.34
N THR A 48 13.25 -7.24 -4.26
CA THR A 48 13.91 -5.96 -3.95
C THR A 48 14.99 -5.65 -4.99
N ARG A 49 15.79 -6.64 -5.40
CA ARG A 49 16.79 -6.47 -6.46
C ARG A 49 16.14 -6.12 -7.80
N TYR A 50 15.03 -6.77 -8.14
CA TYR A 50 14.27 -6.44 -9.34
C TYR A 50 13.80 -4.98 -9.32
N ALA A 51 13.16 -4.54 -8.23
CA ALA A 51 12.71 -3.16 -8.07
C ALA A 51 13.87 -2.15 -8.15
N SER A 52 15.01 -2.47 -7.50
CA SER A 52 16.22 -1.66 -7.54
C SER A 52 16.78 -1.54 -8.97
N LYS A 53 16.80 -2.63 -9.73
CA LYS A 53 17.23 -2.62 -11.14
C LYS A 53 16.32 -1.73 -12.02
N LYS A 54 15.01 -1.70 -11.72
CA LYS A 54 14.03 -0.85 -12.42
C LYS A 54 13.99 0.60 -11.89
N GLY A 55 14.71 0.91 -10.80
CA GLY A 55 14.67 2.22 -10.15
C GLY A 55 13.32 2.57 -9.53
N THR A 56 12.52 1.56 -9.15
CA THR A 56 11.17 1.73 -8.60
C THR A 56 11.13 1.42 -7.12
N ASP A 57 10.32 2.15 -6.35
CA ASP A 57 10.06 1.79 -4.96
C ASP A 57 9.28 0.46 -4.88
N ILE A 58 9.57 -0.34 -3.86
CA ILE A 58 8.84 -1.57 -3.58
C ILE A 58 8.11 -1.46 -2.24
N ARG A 59 6.90 -2.01 -2.15
CA ARG A 59 6.11 -2.07 -0.92
C ARG A 59 5.68 -3.49 -0.64
N PHE A 60 6.06 -3.99 0.50
CA PHE A 60 5.62 -5.28 1.01
C PHE A 60 4.38 -5.08 1.88
N ILE A 61 3.33 -5.80 1.57
CA ILE A 61 2.01 -5.66 2.17
C ILE A 61 1.71 -6.91 2.98
N GLU A 62 1.41 -6.73 4.25
CA GLU A 62 0.95 -7.79 5.11
C GLU A 62 -0.38 -8.36 4.60
N MET A 63 -0.47 -9.69 4.51
CA MET A 63 -1.69 -10.36 4.10
C MET A 63 -2.77 -10.19 5.16
N MET A 64 -3.91 -9.69 4.75
CA MET A 64 -5.09 -9.48 5.60
C MET A 64 -6.10 -10.61 5.40
N PRO A 65 -6.87 -10.99 6.43
CA PRO A 65 -7.96 -11.96 6.31
C PRO A 65 -9.20 -11.30 5.68
N VAL A 66 -9.08 -10.92 4.39
CA VAL A 66 -10.15 -10.26 3.64
C VAL A 66 -10.35 -11.02 2.33
N GLY A 67 -11.59 -11.37 1.99
CA GLY A 67 -11.91 -12.21 0.86
C GLY A 67 -11.28 -13.60 0.99
N GLU A 68 -10.51 -14.02 -0.02
CA GLU A 68 -9.74 -15.27 -0.01
C GLU A 68 -8.44 -15.17 0.81
N GLY A 69 -8.14 -14.01 1.39
CA GLY A 69 -6.93 -13.80 2.19
C GLY A 69 -7.02 -14.49 3.54
N HIS A 70 -5.89 -15.08 3.97
CA HIS A 70 -5.73 -15.66 5.30
C HIS A 70 -4.52 -15.05 5.99
N THR A 71 -4.56 -14.93 7.33
CA THR A 71 -3.35 -14.59 8.07
C THR A 71 -2.39 -15.77 7.99
N ASN A 72 -1.20 -15.53 7.46
CA ASN A 72 -0.18 -16.57 7.26
C ASN A 72 0.93 -16.53 8.30
N GLY A 73 0.77 -15.72 9.36
CA GLY A 73 1.75 -15.57 10.43
C GLY A 73 3.06 -14.89 10.04
N VAL A 74 3.16 -14.33 8.82
CA VAL A 74 4.33 -13.60 8.38
C VAL A 74 4.33 -12.21 9.01
N GLU A 75 5.32 -11.95 9.86
CA GLU A 75 5.57 -10.61 10.41
C GLU A 75 6.39 -9.79 9.41
N PRO A 76 5.84 -8.72 8.79
CA PRO A 76 6.49 -8.02 7.69
C PRO A 76 7.84 -7.42 8.07
N TYR A 77 7.94 -6.84 9.26
CA TYR A 77 9.19 -6.23 9.70
C TYR A 77 10.31 -7.27 9.79
N LYS A 78 10.08 -8.39 10.48
CA LYS A 78 11.08 -9.45 10.62
C LYS A 78 11.45 -10.06 9.27
N LYS A 79 10.45 -10.38 8.43
CA LYS A 79 10.71 -11.01 7.15
C LYS A 79 11.42 -10.07 6.18
N VAL A 80 11.03 -8.81 6.09
CA VAL A 80 11.57 -7.89 5.08
C VAL A 80 12.80 -7.17 5.60
N ILE A 81 12.67 -6.47 6.73
CA ILE A 81 13.77 -5.67 7.26
C ILE A 81 14.88 -6.56 7.78
N GLY A 82 14.55 -7.63 8.52
CA GLY A 82 15.54 -8.60 8.98
C GLY A 82 16.35 -9.20 7.83
N THR A 83 15.67 -9.75 6.80
CA THR A 83 16.35 -10.34 5.63
C THR A 83 17.22 -9.33 4.89
N LEU A 84 16.73 -8.10 4.68
CA LEU A 84 17.50 -7.10 3.95
C LEU A 84 18.63 -6.50 4.78
N SER A 85 18.48 -6.41 6.12
CA SER A 85 19.56 -5.94 7.00
C SER A 85 20.76 -6.87 7.02
N GLU A 86 20.55 -8.17 6.89
CA GLU A 86 21.65 -9.15 6.75
C GLU A 86 22.52 -8.90 5.51
N LEU A 87 21.94 -8.37 4.44
CA LEU A 87 22.63 -8.13 3.17
C LEU A 87 23.14 -6.70 2.99
N TYR A 88 22.39 -5.72 3.49
CA TYR A 88 22.59 -4.30 3.21
C TYR A 88 22.88 -3.47 4.47
N GLY A 89 22.94 -4.13 5.66
CA GLY A 89 23.09 -3.43 6.95
C GLY A 89 21.78 -2.78 7.40
N GLU A 90 21.85 -2.15 8.60
CA GLU A 90 20.67 -1.53 9.22
C GLU A 90 20.12 -0.37 8.36
N PRO A 91 18.83 -0.33 8.10
CA PRO A 91 18.20 0.74 7.33
C PRO A 91 17.89 1.97 8.21
N TYR A 92 17.70 3.12 7.56
CA TYR A 92 17.04 4.25 8.22
C TYR A 92 15.58 4.33 7.78
N ARG A 93 14.75 4.61 8.76
CA ARG A 93 13.34 4.90 8.53
C ARG A 93 13.20 6.32 7.97
N VAL A 94 12.45 6.45 6.87
CA VAL A 94 12.12 7.76 6.29
C VAL A 94 11.09 8.46 7.17
N ASN A 95 11.46 9.58 7.79
CA ASN A 95 10.53 10.39 8.59
C ASN A 95 9.48 11.05 7.68
N THR A 96 8.22 10.67 7.87
CA THR A 96 7.07 11.22 7.13
C THR A 96 6.49 12.49 7.75
N GLY A 97 7.23 13.17 8.60
CA GLY A 97 6.79 14.42 9.26
C GLY A 97 5.82 14.23 10.44
N LYS A 98 5.55 13.00 10.86
CA LYS A 98 4.62 12.71 11.98
C LYS A 98 5.28 12.24 13.28
N THR A 99 6.59 12.21 13.38
CA THR A 99 7.30 11.80 14.62
C THR A 99 8.31 12.82 15.07
N LYS A 100 8.37 13.02 16.40
CA LYS A 100 9.34 13.86 17.11
C LYS A 100 10.77 13.43 16.75
N GLU A 101 11.64 14.42 16.60
CA GLU A 101 13.04 14.29 16.23
C GLU A 101 13.79 13.23 17.06
N SER A 102 14.37 12.24 16.38
CA SER A 102 15.49 11.49 16.92
C SER A 102 16.78 12.09 16.36
N ASN A 103 17.63 12.60 17.24
CA ASN A 103 18.97 13.12 16.95
C ASN A 103 19.89 11.99 16.47
N SER A 104 19.93 11.72 15.17
CA SER A 104 20.93 10.87 14.55
C SER A 104 21.49 11.58 13.32
N GLY A 105 22.81 11.71 13.29
CA GLY A 105 23.62 12.60 12.45
C GLY A 105 23.62 12.37 10.94
N TYR A 106 22.58 11.81 10.36
CA TYR A 106 22.48 11.58 8.91
C TYR A 106 21.49 12.52 8.21
N ASN A 107 21.81 13.83 8.26
CA ASN A 107 20.96 14.90 7.71
C ASN A 107 21.04 15.07 6.17
N LYS A 108 21.88 14.33 5.46
CA LYS A 108 22.16 14.59 4.03
C LYS A 108 20.99 14.24 3.07
N TYR A 109 20.00 13.46 3.53
CA TYR A 109 18.83 13.08 2.73
C TYR A 109 17.52 13.72 3.21
N LYS A 110 17.61 14.71 4.14
CA LYS A 110 16.45 15.36 4.78
C LYS A 110 15.67 16.31 3.87
N GLU A 111 16.24 16.84 2.80
CA GLU A 111 15.63 17.96 2.07
C GLU A 111 14.88 17.59 0.79
N GLU A 112 15.13 16.44 0.17
CA GLU A 112 14.58 16.19 -1.17
C GLU A 112 13.36 15.27 -1.26
N ARG A 113 12.94 14.60 -0.19
CA ARG A 113 11.80 13.67 -0.25
C ARG A 113 10.83 13.83 0.91
N LYS A 114 10.11 14.96 0.97
CA LYS A 114 8.81 14.96 1.64
C LYS A 114 8.04 13.76 1.07
N ASN A 115 7.62 12.80 1.93
CA ASN A 115 6.86 11.65 1.45
C ASN A 115 5.60 12.17 0.74
N PRO A 116 5.54 12.22 -0.59
CA PRO A 116 4.36 12.71 -1.32
C PRO A 116 3.21 11.72 -1.20
N ASP A 117 3.45 10.58 -0.55
CA ASP A 117 2.53 9.48 -0.41
C ASP A 117 1.80 9.57 0.92
N ASN A 118 0.59 10.11 0.94
CA ASN A 118 -0.34 10.03 2.06
C ASN A 118 -0.84 8.58 2.33
N GLY A 119 0.00 7.57 2.05
CA GLY A 119 -0.31 6.16 2.22
C GLY A 119 0.11 5.60 3.58
N PRO A 120 -0.37 4.39 3.96
CA PRO A 120 -0.04 3.73 5.21
C PRO A 120 1.35 3.08 5.22
N ALA A 121 2.11 3.15 4.13
CA ALA A 121 3.42 2.54 4.04
C ALA A 121 4.45 3.30 4.87
N GLU A 122 5.16 2.58 5.73
CA GLU A 122 6.40 3.05 6.35
C GLU A 122 7.57 2.72 5.43
N TYR A 123 8.41 3.71 5.14
CA TYR A 123 9.52 3.53 4.21
C TYR A 123 10.87 3.45 4.90
N TYR A 124 11.72 2.58 4.37
CA TYR A 124 13.08 2.32 4.81
C TYR A 124 14.05 2.49 3.65
N ILE A 125 15.24 3.01 3.94
CA ILE A 125 16.34 3.15 2.99
C ILE A 125 17.51 2.33 3.50
N PHE A 126 18.03 1.45 2.66
CA PHE A 126 19.21 0.63 2.92
C PHE A 126 20.42 1.20 2.20
N HIS A 127 21.60 1.07 2.79
CA HIS A 127 22.85 1.33 2.09
C HIS A 127 22.98 0.39 0.88
N GLY A 128 23.37 0.93 -0.25
CA GLY A 128 23.54 0.13 -1.48
C GLY A 128 22.25 -0.13 -2.26
N LEU A 129 21.08 0.32 -1.77
CA LEU A 129 19.86 0.35 -2.55
C LEU A 129 19.50 1.79 -2.94
N ASN A 130 19.23 1.99 -4.23
CA ASN A 130 18.82 3.30 -4.79
C ASN A 130 17.31 3.53 -4.74
N ILE A 131 16.57 2.68 -4.02
CA ILE A 131 15.11 2.70 -3.90
C ILE A 131 14.68 2.72 -2.44
N ARG A 132 13.39 3.01 -2.22
CA ARG A 132 12.77 2.88 -0.90
C ARG A 132 12.06 1.54 -0.80
N VAL A 133 12.19 0.91 0.37
CA VAL A 133 11.46 -0.29 0.74
C VAL A 133 10.34 0.11 1.70
N GLY A 134 9.10 -0.09 1.30
CA GLY A 134 7.92 0.24 2.09
C GLY A 134 7.33 -0.99 2.77
N LEU A 135 6.83 -0.82 3.99
CA LEU A 135 6.02 -1.82 4.69
C LEU A 135 4.61 -1.30 4.91
N ILE A 136 3.60 -2.12 4.59
CA ILE A 136 2.19 -1.88 4.93
C ILE A 136 1.77 -3.00 5.87
N GLN A 137 1.79 -2.70 7.17
CA GLN A 137 1.55 -3.63 8.26
C GLN A 137 0.13 -3.44 8.79
N ALA A 138 -0.83 -4.11 8.16
CA ALA A 138 -2.25 -3.92 8.48
C ALA A 138 -2.68 -4.58 9.81
N ILE A 139 -1.96 -5.61 10.24
CA ILE A 139 -2.24 -6.38 11.46
C ILE A 139 -1.23 -6.05 12.55
N HIS A 140 0.08 -6.19 12.26
CA HIS A 140 1.13 -6.00 13.26
C HIS A 140 1.47 -4.53 13.52
N GLY A 141 1.29 -3.65 12.53
CA GLY A 141 1.56 -2.21 12.63
C GLY A 141 0.32 -1.38 12.37
N LYS A 142 -0.77 -1.67 13.07
CA LYS A 142 -2.09 -1.04 12.87
C LYS A 142 -2.02 0.46 12.64
N PHE A 143 -2.54 0.91 11.49
CA PHE A 143 -2.60 2.33 11.10
C PHE A 143 -4.04 2.86 11.03
N CYS A 144 -4.99 2.17 11.68
CA CYS A 144 -6.42 2.47 11.63
C CYS A 144 -6.73 3.90 12.08
N ASP A 145 -6.07 4.38 13.14
CA ASP A 145 -6.29 5.72 13.70
C ASP A 145 -5.92 6.85 12.74
N THR A 146 -5.00 6.59 11.82
CA THR A 146 -4.55 7.56 10.80
C THR A 146 -5.09 7.26 9.42
N CYS A 147 -5.91 6.23 9.27
CA CYS A 147 -6.43 5.80 7.98
C CYS A 147 -7.49 6.77 7.44
N ASN A 148 -7.19 7.42 6.33
CA ASN A 148 -8.06 8.39 5.65
C ASN A 148 -8.77 7.81 4.41
N ARG A 149 -8.93 6.47 4.32
CA ARG A 149 -9.47 5.83 3.14
C ARG A 149 -10.88 5.34 3.36
N ILE A 150 -11.70 5.53 2.36
CA ILE A 150 -12.97 4.86 2.11
C ILE A 150 -12.90 4.25 0.72
N ARG A 151 -13.80 3.34 0.41
CA ARG A 151 -13.90 2.70 -0.90
C ARG A 151 -15.27 2.92 -1.49
N VAL A 152 -15.31 3.02 -2.80
CA VAL A 152 -16.54 2.94 -3.59
C VAL A 152 -16.47 1.63 -4.36
N THR A 153 -17.50 0.81 -4.24
CA THR A 153 -17.63 -0.45 -4.97
C THR A 153 -18.14 -0.20 -6.39
N ALA A 154 -18.01 -1.20 -7.28
CA ALA A 154 -18.44 -1.05 -8.66
C ALA A 154 -19.96 -0.83 -8.83
N ASP A 155 -20.75 -1.27 -7.84
CA ASP A 155 -22.19 -1.08 -7.74
C ASP A 155 -22.59 0.22 -7.00
N GLY A 156 -21.63 1.15 -6.79
CA GLY A 156 -21.92 2.48 -6.24
C GLY A 156 -22.12 2.52 -4.72
N ARG A 157 -21.65 1.51 -3.98
CA ARG A 157 -21.77 1.50 -2.51
C ARG A 157 -20.48 2.01 -1.85
N LEU A 158 -20.63 2.67 -0.73
CA LEU A 158 -19.54 3.10 0.13
C LEU A 158 -19.18 2.01 1.13
N MET A 159 -17.89 1.69 1.19
CA MET A 159 -17.31 0.81 2.20
C MET A 159 -16.37 1.62 3.09
N PRO A 160 -16.71 1.85 4.36
CA PRO A 160 -15.91 2.67 5.28
C PRO A 160 -14.51 2.12 5.53
N CYS A 161 -14.37 0.80 5.56
CA CYS A 161 -13.12 0.08 5.82
C CYS A 161 -13.07 -1.20 5.01
N LEU A 162 -11.88 -1.59 4.55
CA LEU A 162 -11.65 -2.85 3.82
C LEU A 162 -12.00 -4.09 4.66
N GLY A 163 -11.77 -4.02 5.97
CA GLY A 163 -12.10 -5.11 6.91
C GLY A 163 -13.55 -5.07 7.43
N SER A 164 -14.40 -4.19 6.92
CA SER A 164 -15.81 -4.08 7.34
C SER A 164 -16.72 -4.72 6.31
N SER A 165 -17.70 -5.48 6.78
CA SER A 165 -18.83 -5.96 5.96
C SER A 165 -19.91 -4.90 5.76
N VAL A 166 -19.82 -3.78 6.49
CA VAL A 166 -20.80 -2.69 6.40
C VAL A 166 -20.58 -1.92 5.11
N THR A 167 -21.63 -1.82 4.31
CA THR A 167 -21.70 -0.94 3.14
C THR A 167 -22.92 -0.05 3.24
N MET A 168 -22.86 1.12 2.60
CA MET A 168 -23.97 2.07 2.50
C MET A 168 -24.04 2.63 1.09
N ASP A 169 -25.20 3.00 0.63
CA ASP A 169 -25.36 3.52 -0.71
C ASP A 169 -24.75 4.92 -0.82
N LEU A 170 -23.99 5.18 -1.89
CA LEU A 170 -23.49 6.52 -2.19
C LEU A 170 -24.63 7.43 -2.60
N VAL A 171 -25.56 6.88 -3.39
CA VAL A 171 -26.81 7.50 -3.81
C VAL A 171 -27.90 6.43 -3.64
N PRO A 172 -28.87 6.62 -2.75
CA PRO A 172 -29.99 5.69 -2.63
C PRO A 172 -30.82 5.61 -3.92
N ASP A 173 -31.25 4.40 -4.30
CA ASP A 173 -32.08 4.18 -5.50
C ASP A 173 -33.40 4.98 -5.49
N SER A 174 -33.88 5.36 -4.31
CA SER A 174 -35.10 6.16 -4.13
C SER A 174 -34.89 7.65 -4.37
N CYS A 175 -33.68 8.12 -4.61
CA CYS A 175 -33.39 9.52 -4.83
C CYS A 175 -33.58 9.91 -6.29
N GLU A 176 -34.56 10.76 -6.56
CA GLU A 176 -34.70 11.53 -7.80
C GLU A 176 -34.12 12.92 -7.52
N PHE A 177 -33.25 13.42 -8.37
CA PHE A 177 -32.63 14.72 -8.21
C PHE A 177 -33.22 15.73 -9.19
N THR A 178 -33.50 16.92 -8.69
CA THR A 178 -33.96 18.03 -9.53
C THR A 178 -32.83 18.79 -10.18
N ASP A 179 -31.66 18.77 -9.56
CA ASP A 179 -30.45 19.41 -10.07
C ASP A 179 -29.16 18.74 -9.53
N ASP A 180 -28.01 19.15 -10.05
CA ASP A 180 -26.70 18.64 -9.63
C ASP A 180 -26.31 19.04 -8.20
N LEU A 181 -26.81 20.16 -7.68
CA LEU A 181 -26.51 20.61 -6.32
C LEU A 181 -27.15 19.71 -5.28
N GLU A 182 -28.38 19.28 -5.52
CA GLU A 182 -29.09 18.32 -4.66
C GLU A 182 -28.36 16.97 -4.64
N LYS A 183 -27.92 16.49 -5.82
CA LYS A 183 -27.14 15.27 -5.95
C LYS A 183 -25.82 15.36 -5.19
N ASP A 184 -25.07 16.45 -5.36
CA ASP A 184 -23.80 16.69 -4.67
C ASP A 184 -23.99 16.73 -3.16
N PHE A 185 -25.07 17.34 -2.68
CA PHE A 185 -25.40 17.36 -1.25
C PHE A 185 -25.59 15.94 -0.69
N VAL A 186 -26.37 15.10 -1.38
CA VAL A 186 -26.62 13.71 -0.96
C VAL A 186 -25.30 12.91 -0.93
N ILE A 187 -24.48 13.01 -1.96
CA ILE A 187 -23.16 12.37 -2.02
C ILE A 187 -22.27 12.81 -0.85
N VAL A 188 -22.21 14.10 -0.55
CA VAL A 188 -21.41 14.63 0.56
C VAL A 188 -21.91 14.10 1.92
N GLN A 189 -23.23 13.99 2.12
CA GLN A 189 -23.78 13.42 3.35
C GLN A 189 -23.44 11.93 3.48
N ALA A 190 -23.54 11.15 2.40
CA ALA A 190 -23.16 9.75 2.37
C ALA A 190 -21.65 9.55 2.69
N LEU A 191 -20.79 10.37 2.11
CA LEU A 191 -19.36 10.36 2.40
C LEU A 191 -19.06 10.68 3.88
N LYS A 192 -19.71 11.71 4.43
CA LYS A 192 -19.60 12.05 5.86
C LYS A 192 -20.07 10.92 6.76
N ALA A 193 -21.16 10.24 6.41
CA ALA A 193 -21.68 9.10 7.15
C ALA A 193 -20.69 7.92 7.11
N ALA A 194 -20.11 7.62 5.93
CA ALA A 194 -19.11 6.58 5.78
C ALA A 194 -17.85 6.86 6.60
N ILE A 195 -17.39 8.11 6.65
CA ILE A 195 -16.24 8.51 7.47
C ILE A 195 -16.53 8.32 8.96
N LYS A 196 -17.74 8.69 9.42
CA LYS A 196 -18.15 8.50 10.82
C LYS A 196 -18.32 7.02 11.20
N ALA A 197 -18.70 6.18 10.24
CA ALA A 197 -18.93 4.75 10.43
C ALA A 197 -17.63 3.94 10.38
N LYS A 198 -16.45 4.57 10.20
CA LYS A 198 -15.19 3.86 10.23
C LYS A 198 -14.96 3.24 11.61
N PRO A 199 -14.63 1.92 11.68
CA PRO A 199 -14.27 1.29 12.94
C PRO A 199 -12.96 1.92 13.48
N GLY A 200 -12.85 2.09 14.80
CA GLY A 200 -11.68 2.69 15.43
C GLY A 200 -10.42 1.84 15.25
N CYS A 201 -10.54 0.52 15.42
CA CYS A 201 -9.47 -0.45 15.19
C CYS A 201 -10.06 -1.85 15.07
N HIS A 202 -9.48 -2.69 14.24
CA HIS A 202 -9.81 -4.13 14.17
C HIS A 202 -8.87 -4.95 15.05
#